data_467134f7d4ba1206d6644c7da0356d4f
#
_entry.id   467134f7d4ba1206d6644c7da0356d4f
#
_cell.length_a   1.000
_cell.length_b   1.000
_cell.length_c   1.000
_cell.angle_alpha   90.00
_cell.angle_beta   90.00
_cell.angle_gamma   90.00
#
_symmetry.space_group_name_H-M   'P 1'
#
loop_
_entity.id
_entity.type
_entity.pdbx_description
1 polymer ?
#
loop_
_entity_poly.entity_id
_entity_poly.type
_entity_poly.pdbx_seq_one_letter_code
_entity_poly.pdbx_strand_id
1 'polypeptide(L)'
;MIRPVMRMGEPVLMQNAVSVTDFESPALHQLVADMWDTMDAEGGIGIAAPQIGVSQQIVCFGTYESECAKGALHVPRTVLVNPIIEPVGDEVIDHWEGCLSVPGLRGVVTRPIAVRYRGLDLEGNEIDRTVDGLHARVVQHECDHLKGILYPMRVTDWTRFGYQDVFFRKKG
;
A
#
# COMPACT_ATOMS: atom_id res chain seq x y z
N MET A 1 1.53 18.07 -3.34
CA MET A 1 1.32 18.22 -4.82
C MET A 1 1.02 16.86 -5.42
N ILE A 2 -0.02 16.72 -6.25
CA ILE A 2 -0.34 15.46 -6.94
C ILE A 2 0.78 15.11 -7.92
N ARG A 3 1.31 13.88 -7.84
CA ARG A 3 2.36 13.34 -8.70
C ARG A 3 1.82 12.28 -9.66
N PRO A 4 2.43 12.11 -10.85
CA PRO A 4 2.11 10.98 -11.72
C PRO A 4 2.37 9.65 -11.01
N VAL A 5 1.42 8.72 -11.10
CA VAL A 5 1.62 7.36 -10.56
C VAL A 5 2.36 6.51 -11.59
N MET A 6 3.49 5.94 -11.17
CA MET A 6 4.30 5.00 -11.96
C MET A 6 3.49 3.73 -12.22
N ARG A 7 3.54 3.22 -13.44
CA ARG A 7 2.80 2.02 -13.85
C ARG A 7 3.69 0.79 -13.87
N MET A 8 3.10 -0.37 -13.69
CA MET A 8 3.77 -1.66 -13.82
C MET A 8 4.60 -1.71 -15.12
N GLY A 9 5.89 -2.04 -14.98
CA GLY A 9 6.90 -1.98 -16.05
C GLY A 9 7.94 -0.87 -15.81
N GLU A 10 7.65 0.16 -15.03
CA GLU A 10 8.62 1.18 -14.65
C GLU A 10 9.70 0.59 -13.74
N PRO A 11 11.01 0.83 -14.02
CA PRO A 11 12.10 0.23 -13.27
C PRO A 11 12.07 0.50 -11.76
N VAL A 12 11.60 1.68 -11.35
CA VAL A 12 11.52 2.07 -9.93
C VAL A 12 10.59 1.15 -9.12
N LEU A 13 9.59 0.53 -9.74
CA LEU A 13 8.66 -0.38 -9.11
C LEU A 13 9.18 -1.82 -8.99
N MET A 14 10.34 -2.12 -9.60
CA MET A 14 10.89 -3.47 -9.70
C MET A 14 12.18 -3.65 -8.88
N GLN A 15 12.50 -2.69 -8.02
CA GLN A 15 13.73 -2.69 -7.23
C GLN A 15 13.44 -2.50 -5.74
N ASN A 16 14.38 -2.89 -4.89
CA ASN A 16 14.30 -2.58 -3.48
C ASN A 16 14.45 -1.07 -3.26
N ALA A 17 13.56 -0.51 -2.47
CA ALA A 17 13.63 0.88 -2.05
C ALA A 17 14.75 1.10 -1.02
N VAL A 18 15.32 2.30 -1.02
CA VAL A 18 16.43 2.68 -0.13
C VAL A 18 15.87 3.15 1.22
N SER A 19 16.53 2.77 2.31
CA SER A 19 16.16 3.22 3.65
C SER A 19 16.36 4.74 3.80
N VAL A 20 15.42 5.36 4.52
CA VAL A 20 15.49 6.76 4.93
C VAL A 20 16.44 6.88 6.12
N THR A 21 17.37 7.83 6.08
CA THR A 21 18.35 8.09 7.16
C THR A 21 18.29 9.52 7.69
N ASP A 22 17.69 10.45 6.94
CA ASP A 22 17.56 11.87 7.30
C ASP A 22 16.09 12.22 7.47
N PHE A 23 15.63 12.26 8.73
CA PHE A 23 14.23 12.56 9.10
C PHE A 23 13.98 14.09 9.23
N GLU A 24 15.03 14.89 9.33
CA GLU A 24 14.89 16.35 9.44
C GLU A 24 14.81 17.04 8.06
N SER A 25 14.99 16.28 6.99
CA SER A 25 14.98 16.81 5.63
C SER A 25 13.62 17.40 5.23
N PRO A 26 13.54 18.69 4.85
CA PRO A 26 12.30 19.26 4.30
C PRO A 26 11.81 18.51 3.05
N ALA A 27 12.71 17.88 2.31
CA ALA A 27 12.36 17.08 1.13
C ALA A 27 11.58 15.82 1.51
N LEU A 28 11.87 15.20 2.67
CA LEU A 28 11.13 14.06 3.18
C LEU A 28 9.68 14.44 3.51
N HIS A 29 9.50 15.54 4.23
CA HIS A 29 8.17 16.06 4.59
C HIS A 29 7.36 16.42 3.34
N GLN A 30 8.00 17.05 2.35
CA GLN A 30 7.32 17.37 1.09
C GLN A 30 6.94 16.12 0.31
N LEU A 31 7.82 15.10 0.28
CA LEU A 31 7.54 13.83 -0.36
C LEU A 31 6.30 13.14 0.25
N VAL A 32 6.21 13.08 1.57
CA VAL A 32 5.06 12.49 2.27
C VAL A 32 3.78 13.29 2.01
N ALA A 33 3.86 14.62 1.98
CA ALA A 33 2.72 15.45 1.59
C ALA A 33 2.26 15.16 0.14
N ASP A 34 3.20 15.03 -0.80
CA ASP A 34 2.90 14.67 -2.19
C ASP A 34 2.30 13.25 -2.30
N MET A 35 2.77 12.30 -1.47
CA MET A 35 2.20 10.94 -1.40
C MET A 35 0.73 10.96 -0.96
N TRP A 36 0.41 11.71 0.11
CA TRP A 36 -0.97 11.86 0.57
C TRP A 36 -1.87 12.50 -0.48
N ASP A 37 -1.43 13.64 -1.06
CA ASP A 37 -2.18 14.33 -2.10
C ASP A 37 -2.47 13.42 -3.29
N THR A 38 -1.49 12.61 -3.71
CA THR A 38 -1.61 11.70 -4.84
C THR A 38 -2.54 10.54 -4.50
N MET A 39 -2.37 9.92 -3.33
CA MET A 39 -3.22 8.81 -2.88
C MET A 39 -4.70 9.23 -2.84
N ASP A 40 -4.97 10.39 -2.25
CA ASP A 40 -6.34 10.90 -2.10
C ASP A 40 -6.96 11.25 -3.46
N ALA A 41 -6.20 11.87 -4.37
CA ALA A 41 -6.65 12.20 -5.72
C ALA A 41 -6.98 10.96 -6.57
N GLU A 42 -6.22 9.88 -6.40
CA GLU A 42 -6.41 8.60 -7.10
C GLU A 42 -7.45 7.68 -6.42
N GLY A 43 -7.99 8.09 -5.27
CA GLY A 43 -8.98 7.30 -4.51
C GLY A 43 -8.38 6.01 -3.92
N GLY A 44 -7.09 6.04 -3.59
CA GLY A 44 -6.38 4.92 -2.97
C GLY A 44 -6.57 4.88 -1.45
N ILE A 45 -6.27 3.73 -0.85
CA ILE A 45 -6.20 3.53 0.60
C ILE A 45 -4.77 3.29 1.09
N GLY A 46 -3.81 3.26 0.16
CA GLY A 46 -2.40 3.15 0.39
C GLY A 46 -1.60 3.60 -0.82
N ILE A 47 -0.37 4.03 -0.56
CA ILE A 47 0.62 4.42 -1.58
C ILE A 47 2.03 4.26 -1.01
N ALA A 48 2.95 3.77 -1.83
CA ALA A 48 4.38 3.69 -1.53
C ALA A 48 5.17 4.71 -2.34
N ALA A 49 6.28 5.22 -1.79
CA ALA A 49 7.11 6.22 -2.47
C ALA A 49 7.60 5.78 -3.88
N PRO A 50 7.93 4.49 -4.14
CA PRO A 50 8.22 4.04 -5.49
C PRO A 50 7.10 4.28 -6.51
N GLN A 51 5.83 4.31 -6.07
CA GLN A 51 4.69 4.56 -6.96
C GLN A 51 4.60 6.01 -7.45
N ILE A 52 5.30 6.94 -6.81
CA ILE A 52 5.47 8.33 -7.31
C ILE A 52 6.90 8.61 -7.77
N GLY A 53 7.65 7.55 -8.13
CA GLY A 53 8.96 7.65 -8.75
C GLY A 53 10.13 7.84 -7.79
N VAL A 54 9.92 7.67 -6.47
CA VAL A 54 10.97 7.88 -5.46
C VAL A 54 11.30 6.56 -4.75
N SER A 55 12.54 6.06 -4.96
CA SER A 55 12.97 4.77 -4.39
C SER A 55 13.39 4.93 -2.92
N GLN A 56 12.43 5.23 -2.04
CA GLN A 56 12.64 5.31 -0.58
C GLN A 56 11.66 4.40 0.16
N GLN A 57 12.08 3.88 1.32
CA GLN A 57 11.25 3.00 2.16
C GLN A 57 10.24 3.82 2.97
N ILE A 58 9.22 4.32 2.27
CA ILE A 58 8.11 5.07 2.86
C ILE A 58 6.80 4.54 2.28
N VAL A 59 5.82 4.31 3.14
CA VAL A 59 4.44 4.03 2.75
C VAL A 59 3.49 4.93 3.53
N CYS A 60 2.42 5.35 2.87
CA CYS A 60 1.29 6.06 3.45
C CYS A 60 0.04 5.21 3.24
N PHE A 61 -0.76 5.01 4.27
CA PHE A 61 -2.02 4.26 4.14
C PHE A 61 -3.03 4.70 5.18
N GLY A 62 -4.30 4.45 4.89
CA GLY A 62 -5.42 4.70 5.80
C GLY A 62 -6.61 5.36 5.11
N THR A 63 -7.72 5.41 5.85
CA THR A 63 -9.01 5.96 5.42
C THR A 63 -9.34 7.21 6.24
N TYR A 64 -10.18 8.09 5.68
CA TYR A 64 -10.72 9.18 6.46
C TYR A 64 -11.85 8.70 7.38
N GLU A 65 -11.98 9.29 8.58
CA GLU A 65 -13.09 8.99 9.50
C GLU A 65 -14.47 9.25 8.87
N SER A 66 -14.57 10.24 7.98
CA SER A 66 -15.79 10.53 7.24
C SER A 66 -16.24 9.40 6.30
N GLU A 67 -15.32 8.55 5.85
CA GLU A 67 -15.61 7.37 5.04
C GLU A 67 -16.08 6.21 5.92
N CYS A 68 -15.52 6.08 7.12
CA CYS A 68 -15.93 5.09 8.11
C CYS A 68 -17.38 5.32 8.55
N ALA A 69 -17.80 6.57 8.70
CA ALA A 69 -19.20 6.93 8.98
C ALA A 69 -20.16 6.50 7.87
N LYS A 70 -19.67 6.22 6.66
CA LYS A 70 -20.45 5.68 5.51
C LYS A 70 -20.36 4.15 5.39
N GLY A 71 -19.77 3.46 6.37
CA GLY A 71 -19.65 2.00 6.42
C GLY A 71 -18.34 1.43 5.85
N ALA A 72 -17.37 2.26 5.52
CA ALA A 72 -16.03 1.80 5.17
C ALA A 72 -15.29 1.27 6.42
N LEU A 73 -14.45 0.26 6.22
CA LEU A 73 -13.58 -0.25 7.30
C LEU A 73 -12.52 0.81 7.67
N HIS A 74 -12.36 1.05 8.97
CA HIS A 74 -11.41 2.03 9.47
C HIS A 74 -9.98 1.48 9.44
N VAL A 75 -9.10 2.19 8.72
CA VAL A 75 -7.66 2.01 8.79
C VAL A 75 -7.06 3.36 9.16
N PRO A 76 -6.42 3.49 10.33
CA PRO A 76 -5.85 4.78 10.77
C PRO A 76 -4.83 5.31 9.75
N ARG A 77 -4.93 6.59 9.37
CA ARG A 77 -3.95 7.23 8.49
C ARG A 77 -2.58 7.20 9.13
N THR A 78 -1.65 6.55 8.47
CA THR A 78 -0.31 6.25 9.00
C THR A 78 0.74 6.52 7.94
N VAL A 79 1.80 7.23 8.30
CA VAL A 79 3.07 7.26 7.58
C VAL A 79 3.97 6.22 8.25
N LEU A 80 4.54 5.31 7.48
CA LEU A 80 5.43 4.28 7.99
C LEU A 80 6.73 4.27 7.20
N VAL A 81 7.82 4.60 7.87
CA VAL A 81 9.16 4.73 7.31
C VAL A 81 10.01 3.53 7.74
N ASN A 82 10.81 2.98 6.84
CA ASN A 82 11.69 1.83 7.06
C ASN A 82 10.95 0.64 7.71
N PRO A 83 9.85 0.17 7.12
CA PRO A 83 9.02 -0.85 7.76
C PRO A 83 9.67 -2.22 7.80
N ILE A 84 9.42 -2.92 8.91
CA ILE A 84 9.61 -4.36 9.07
C ILE A 84 8.23 -4.95 9.30
N ILE A 85 7.86 -5.99 8.56
CA ILE A 85 6.55 -6.63 8.66
C ILE A 85 6.71 -8.14 8.80
N GLU A 86 5.98 -8.72 9.74
CA GLU A 86 6.03 -10.15 10.09
C GLU A 86 4.59 -10.68 10.23
N PRO A 87 4.28 -11.89 9.71
CA PRO A 87 2.99 -12.51 9.93
C PRO A 87 2.79 -12.86 11.42
N VAL A 88 1.55 -12.83 11.87
CA VAL A 88 1.15 -13.28 13.21
C VAL A 88 0.22 -14.49 13.05
N GLY A 89 0.71 -15.66 13.47
CA GLY A 89 0.04 -16.93 13.23
C GLY A 89 0.19 -17.42 11.78
N ASP A 90 -0.47 -18.54 11.47
CA ASP A 90 -0.35 -19.25 10.19
C ASP A 90 -1.60 -19.09 9.31
N GLU A 91 -2.61 -18.37 9.80
CA GLU A 91 -3.87 -18.20 9.06
C GLU A 91 -3.70 -17.24 7.89
N VAL A 92 -4.21 -17.63 6.73
CA VAL A 92 -4.19 -16.85 5.50
C VAL A 92 -5.59 -16.72 4.92
N ILE A 93 -5.82 -15.66 4.14
CA ILE A 93 -7.11 -15.39 3.49
C ILE A 93 -6.92 -14.87 2.07
N ASP A 94 -7.74 -15.39 1.16
CA ASP A 94 -7.89 -14.90 -0.19
C ASP A 94 -8.75 -13.64 -0.23
N HIS A 95 -8.28 -12.61 -0.92
CA HIS A 95 -9.10 -11.43 -1.17
C HIS A 95 -8.67 -10.72 -2.47
N TRP A 96 -9.62 -10.02 -3.08
CA TRP A 96 -9.36 -9.19 -4.25
C TRP A 96 -8.48 -8.00 -3.90
N GLU A 97 -7.44 -7.78 -4.69
CA GLU A 97 -6.58 -6.60 -4.65
C GLU A 97 -6.59 -5.85 -5.97
N GLY A 98 -6.30 -4.57 -5.88
CA GLY A 98 -5.97 -3.69 -6.98
C GLY A 98 -4.83 -2.78 -6.55
N CYS A 99 -4.26 -2.06 -7.48
CA CYS A 99 -3.14 -1.16 -7.23
C CYS A 99 -3.23 0.05 -8.17
N LEU A 100 -2.87 1.23 -7.68
CA LEU A 100 -2.79 2.44 -8.49
C LEU A 100 -1.78 2.27 -9.64
N SER A 101 -0.71 1.50 -9.41
CA SER A 101 0.31 1.18 -10.43
C SER A 101 -0.12 0.10 -11.43
N VAL A 102 -1.29 -0.54 -11.23
CA VAL A 102 -1.86 -1.58 -12.12
C VAL A 102 -3.33 -1.24 -12.41
N PRO A 103 -3.60 -0.11 -13.09
CA PRO A 103 -4.95 0.42 -13.23
C PRO A 103 -5.87 -0.53 -14.02
N GLY A 104 -7.13 -0.62 -13.57
CA GLY A 104 -8.18 -1.38 -14.23
C GLY A 104 -8.14 -2.89 -14.00
N LEU A 105 -7.07 -3.43 -13.43
CA LEU A 105 -6.94 -4.86 -13.13
C LEU A 105 -7.24 -5.15 -11.64
N ARG A 106 -7.73 -6.36 -11.39
CA ARG A 106 -7.93 -6.94 -10.05
C ARG A 106 -7.46 -8.39 -10.07
N GLY A 107 -6.96 -8.84 -8.92
CA GLY A 107 -6.58 -10.24 -8.73
C GLY A 107 -6.77 -10.69 -7.30
N VAL A 108 -6.98 -11.98 -7.12
CA VAL A 108 -7.05 -12.56 -5.80
C VAL A 108 -5.65 -12.89 -5.31
N VAL A 109 -5.34 -12.39 -4.12
CA VAL A 109 -4.06 -12.58 -3.45
C VAL A 109 -4.31 -13.21 -2.08
N THR A 110 -3.58 -14.28 -1.80
CA THR A 110 -3.54 -14.92 -0.49
C THR A 110 -2.56 -14.17 0.41
N ARG A 111 -3.02 -13.72 1.58
CA ARG A 111 -2.16 -13.04 2.57
C ARG A 111 -2.43 -13.53 3.98
N PRO A 112 -1.43 -13.47 4.89
CA PRO A 112 -1.66 -13.56 6.33
C PRO A 112 -2.80 -12.66 6.78
N ILE A 113 -3.69 -13.21 7.62
CA ILE A 113 -4.84 -12.45 8.17
C ILE A 113 -4.36 -11.35 9.10
N ALA A 114 -3.35 -11.65 9.91
CA ALA A 114 -2.78 -10.73 10.88
C ALA A 114 -1.27 -10.57 10.68
N VAL A 115 -0.79 -9.35 10.93
CA VAL A 115 0.64 -9.01 10.87
C VAL A 115 1.01 -8.09 12.02
N ARG A 116 2.28 -8.16 12.44
CA ARG A 116 2.93 -7.12 13.24
C ARG A 116 3.84 -6.33 12.32
N TYR A 117 3.69 -5.02 12.32
CA TYR A 117 4.61 -4.13 11.63
C TYR A 117 5.29 -3.16 12.60
N ARG A 118 6.54 -2.88 12.33
CA ARG A 118 7.36 -1.91 13.03
C ARG A 118 8.01 -0.98 12.02
N GLY A 119 8.30 0.22 12.43
CA GLY A 119 8.96 1.23 11.63
C GLY A 119 8.99 2.55 12.37
N LEU A 120 9.16 3.63 11.64
CA LEU A 120 9.23 4.97 12.22
C LEU A 120 8.11 5.84 11.62
N ASP A 121 7.63 6.81 12.39
CA ASP A 121 6.81 7.89 11.85
C ASP A 121 7.70 8.94 11.15
N LEU A 122 7.09 10.03 10.69
CA LEU A 122 7.80 11.09 9.98
C LEU A 122 8.75 11.89 10.90
N GLU A 123 8.52 11.87 12.20
CA GLU A 123 9.33 12.50 13.24
C GLU A 123 10.42 11.57 13.78
N GLY A 124 10.49 10.33 13.28
CA GLY A 124 11.46 9.33 13.73
C GLY A 124 11.06 8.55 14.98
N ASN A 125 9.82 8.70 15.47
CA ASN A 125 9.33 7.93 16.60
C ASN A 125 8.97 6.50 16.18
N GLU A 126 9.15 5.54 17.08
CA GLU A 126 8.85 4.15 16.82
C GLU A 126 7.33 3.90 16.69
N ILE A 127 6.98 3.14 15.66
CA ILE A 127 5.66 2.54 15.46
C ILE A 127 5.82 1.03 15.61
N ASP A 128 5.00 0.42 16.48
CA ASP A 128 4.91 -1.04 16.65
C ASP A 128 3.44 -1.41 16.83
N ARG A 129 2.86 -2.10 15.86
CA ARG A 129 1.43 -2.45 15.87
C ARG A 129 1.22 -3.88 15.37
N THR A 130 0.33 -4.58 16.04
CA THR A 130 -0.26 -5.84 15.56
C THR A 130 -1.67 -5.54 15.07
N VAL A 131 -1.97 -5.93 13.83
CA VAL A 131 -3.22 -5.60 13.14
C VAL A 131 -3.72 -6.78 12.31
N ASP A 132 -5.01 -6.76 11.97
CA ASP A 132 -5.66 -7.81 11.17
C ASP A 132 -6.53 -7.23 10.04
N GLY A 133 -7.18 -8.12 9.30
CA GLY A 133 -8.18 -7.80 8.28
C GLY A 133 -7.66 -6.83 7.20
N LEU A 134 -8.47 -5.80 6.90
CA LEU A 134 -8.13 -4.81 5.86
C LEU A 134 -6.84 -4.06 6.20
N HIS A 135 -6.64 -3.69 7.46
CA HIS A 135 -5.42 -2.97 7.87
C HIS A 135 -4.17 -3.82 7.62
N ALA A 136 -4.19 -5.10 8.01
CA ALA A 136 -3.09 -6.02 7.72
C ALA A 136 -2.85 -6.17 6.22
N ARG A 137 -3.90 -6.26 5.42
CA ARG A 137 -3.79 -6.40 3.96
C ARG A 137 -3.16 -5.19 3.30
N VAL A 138 -3.62 -3.99 3.66
CA VAL A 138 -3.09 -2.74 3.09
C VAL A 138 -1.61 -2.57 3.41
N VAL A 139 -1.21 -2.71 4.67
CA VAL A 139 0.20 -2.54 5.03
C VAL A 139 1.10 -3.59 4.35
N GLN A 140 0.62 -4.82 4.18
CA GLN A 140 1.37 -5.84 3.41
C GLN A 140 1.52 -5.46 1.94
N HIS A 141 0.46 -4.94 1.31
CA HIS A 141 0.48 -4.50 -0.09
C HIS A 141 1.48 -3.37 -0.28
N GLU A 142 1.45 -2.35 0.58
CA GLU A 142 2.34 -1.20 0.46
C GLU A 142 3.81 -1.58 0.77
N CYS A 143 4.05 -2.46 1.74
CA CYS A 143 5.40 -2.95 2.03
C CYS A 143 5.98 -3.82 0.91
N ASP A 144 5.14 -4.49 0.12
CA ASP A 144 5.59 -5.21 -1.07
C ASP A 144 6.23 -4.27 -2.11
N HIS A 145 5.65 -3.09 -2.33
CA HIS A 145 6.22 -2.10 -3.25
C HIS A 145 7.65 -1.70 -2.88
N LEU A 146 7.98 -1.68 -1.59
CA LEU A 146 9.34 -1.38 -1.12
C LEU A 146 10.36 -2.47 -1.43
N LYS A 147 9.87 -3.67 -1.80
CA LYS A 147 10.66 -4.84 -2.20
C LYS A 147 10.61 -5.10 -3.70
N GLY A 148 10.05 -4.17 -4.48
CA GLY A 148 9.87 -4.32 -5.92
C GLY A 148 8.81 -5.37 -6.30
N ILE A 149 7.84 -5.63 -5.41
CA ILE A 149 6.79 -6.62 -5.61
C ILE A 149 5.46 -5.90 -5.88
N LEU A 150 4.83 -6.21 -7.00
CA LEU A 150 3.46 -5.81 -7.32
C LEU A 150 2.49 -6.97 -7.07
N TYR A 151 1.25 -6.67 -6.69
CA TYR A 151 0.28 -7.72 -6.33
C TYR A 151 0.05 -8.78 -7.43
N PRO A 152 0.14 -8.49 -8.76
CA PRO A 152 0.05 -9.53 -9.77
C PRO A 152 1.10 -10.63 -9.63
N MET A 153 2.27 -10.32 -9.07
CA MET A 153 3.34 -11.30 -8.82
C MET A 153 2.99 -12.30 -7.69
N ARG A 154 1.97 -11.99 -6.90
CA ARG A 154 1.46 -12.86 -5.82
C ARG A 154 0.22 -13.66 -6.23
N VAL A 155 -0.32 -13.41 -7.42
CA VAL A 155 -1.48 -14.16 -7.94
C VAL A 155 -1.04 -15.58 -8.30
N THR A 156 -1.70 -16.56 -7.72
CA THR A 156 -1.45 -17.99 -7.98
C THR A 156 -2.54 -18.60 -8.86
N ASP A 157 -3.76 -18.08 -8.81
CA ASP A 157 -4.89 -18.48 -9.64
C ASP A 157 -5.23 -17.41 -10.67
N TRP A 158 -4.71 -17.58 -11.89
CA TRP A 158 -4.92 -16.65 -13.00
C TRP A 158 -6.35 -16.61 -13.52
N THR A 159 -7.21 -17.56 -13.16
CA THR A 159 -8.66 -17.49 -13.46
C THR A 159 -9.35 -16.41 -12.64
N ARG A 160 -8.71 -15.95 -11.56
CA ARG A 160 -9.16 -14.88 -10.67
C ARG A 160 -8.29 -13.62 -10.81
N PHE A 161 -7.78 -13.35 -12.02
CA PHE A 161 -7.04 -12.14 -12.36
C PHE A 161 -7.51 -11.61 -13.71
N GLY A 162 -7.80 -10.32 -13.80
CA GLY A 162 -8.23 -9.68 -15.05
C GLY A 162 -8.83 -8.30 -14.82
N TYR A 163 -9.54 -7.81 -15.82
CA TYR A 163 -10.14 -6.49 -15.78
C TYR A 163 -11.29 -6.40 -14.76
N GLN A 164 -11.27 -5.32 -13.98
CA GLN A 164 -12.24 -5.06 -12.91
C GLN A 164 -13.68 -5.04 -13.44
N ASP A 165 -13.92 -4.42 -14.58
CA ASP A 165 -15.25 -4.33 -15.21
C ASP A 165 -15.78 -5.68 -15.69
N VAL A 166 -14.95 -6.69 -15.84
CA VAL A 166 -15.36 -8.06 -16.16
C VAL A 166 -15.85 -8.78 -14.91
N PHE A 167 -15.09 -8.71 -13.81
CA PHE A 167 -15.42 -9.43 -12.58
C PHE A 167 -16.52 -8.76 -11.75
N PHE A 168 -16.60 -7.44 -11.78
CA PHE A 168 -17.52 -6.66 -10.93
C PHE A 168 -18.59 -5.93 -11.76
N ARG A 169 -19.03 -6.53 -12.87
CA ARG A 169 -20.15 -6.00 -13.66
C ARG A 169 -21.38 -5.89 -12.78
N LYS A 170 -21.95 -4.69 -12.68
CA LYS A 170 -23.32 -4.54 -12.15
C LYS A 170 -24.22 -5.32 -13.08
N LYS A 171 -24.86 -6.38 -12.56
CA LYS A 171 -25.99 -6.99 -13.27
C LYS A 171 -27.07 -5.92 -13.36
N GLY A 172 -27.34 -5.46 -14.59
CA GLY A 172 -28.45 -4.56 -14.89
C GLY A 172 -29.79 -5.19 -14.59
#